data_eb169bc2f1b3bfe4ad076fec63b0bc1d
#
_entry.id   eb169bc2f1b3bfe4ad076fec63b0bc1d
#
_cell.length_a   1.000
_cell.length_b   1.000
_cell.length_c   1.000
_cell.angle_alpha   90.00
_cell.angle_beta   90.00
_cell.angle_gamma   90.00
#
_symmetry.space_group_name_H-M   'P 1'
#
loop_
_entity.id
_entity.type
_entity.pdbx_description
1 polymer ?
#
loop_
_entity_poly.entity_id
_entity_poly.type
_entity_poly.pdbx_seq_one_letter_code
_entity_poly.pdbx_strand_id
1 'polypeptide(L)'
;MRVSDPVLLSESKEIQDRFSEMIRETLSAIFRSFSDDSAFSGIDPYELREKVNALGFLPDKGKGFEEVLRDTEKVIMPHLLRTWSTKYMPHLHSPVLTETICSELIISCFNDSMDSWDQGPAATELEESMVHGLCDMFGLGIEGSDGSFTSGGSQSNISAIIAARDWYCAKKFNWDVKMNGLPPEYSKLRLYTSEICHFSMDKASHILGMGYNAVRKIPVDSKCRVDVPAFERMVEEDVRAGLYPFCAVATLGTTDFGSIDDAIGMRKVCDKYGMHLHGDAAYGSGLMMSRTYRDRLKGTKVCDSVTVDFHKMFLLPISCSAILMRDGERLKCFELHADYLNREEDEEDGYINLVGKSMQTTRRFDALKVYMAFQTRGLDGYTELMDTAVGNAMYFYQRISGDQEFIAPVEPEISSVVFALKAGDEVNKKVRRALLKEGIVIGQTVKDGLVMLKFTLLNPNLTHERIDEIIARIKALGKELS
;
A
#
# COMPACT_ATOMS: atom_id res chain seq x y z
N MET A 1 -8.12 -7.25 44.03
CA MET A 1 -9.06 -6.17 43.73
C MET A 1 -10.03 -6.73 42.69
N ARG A 2 -11.31 -6.83 42.96
CA ARG A 2 -12.28 -7.22 41.93
C ARG A 2 -12.46 -5.98 41.06
N VAL A 3 -12.28 -6.12 39.73
CA VAL A 3 -12.66 -5.07 38.81
C VAL A 3 -14.18 -4.86 38.97
N SER A 4 -14.61 -3.67 39.36
CA SER A 4 -16.01 -3.41 39.76
C SER A 4 -16.96 -3.33 38.55
N ASP A 5 -16.43 -3.10 37.32
CA ASP A 5 -17.22 -3.01 36.10
C ASP A 5 -16.76 -4.08 35.09
N PRO A 6 -17.66 -4.65 34.27
CA PRO A 6 -17.32 -5.55 33.20
C PRO A 6 -16.51 -4.82 32.13
N VAL A 7 -15.23 -5.16 32.01
CA VAL A 7 -14.26 -4.45 31.12
C VAL A 7 -13.67 -5.33 30.03
N LEU A 8 -13.86 -6.65 30.11
CA LEU A 8 -13.33 -7.59 29.13
C LEU A 8 -14.47 -8.26 28.38
N LEU A 9 -14.35 -8.33 27.05
CA LEU A 9 -15.30 -9.06 26.21
C LEU A 9 -15.36 -10.52 26.64
N SER A 10 -16.56 -11.06 26.84
CA SER A 10 -16.79 -12.44 27.26
C SER A 10 -18.18 -12.92 26.85
N GLU A 11 -18.51 -14.18 27.18
CA GLU A 11 -19.83 -14.80 27.01
C GLU A 11 -20.92 -14.23 27.93
N SER A 12 -20.57 -13.40 28.92
CA SER A 12 -21.54 -12.78 29.82
C SER A 12 -22.52 -11.88 29.09
N LYS A 13 -23.82 -12.09 29.31
CA LYS A 13 -24.88 -11.30 28.69
C LYS A 13 -24.78 -9.81 29.04
N GLU A 14 -24.42 -9.48 30.26
CA GLU A 14 -24.20 -8.11 30.72
C GLU A 14 -23.10 -7.40 29.91
N ILE A 15 -21.97 -8.10 29.68
CA ILE A 15 -20.85 -7.57 28.89
C ILE A 15 -21.25 -7.39 27.43
N GLN A 16 -21.96 -8.37 26.84
CA GLN A 16 -22.43 -8.30 25.45
C GLN A 16 -23.41 -7.12 25.25
N ASP A 17 -24.34 -6.92 26.18
CA ASP A 17 -25.30 -5.81 26.13
C ASP A 17 -24.56 -4.46 26.24
N ARG A 18 -23.64 -4.33 27.20
CA ARG A 18 -22.82 -3.12 27.36
C ARG A 18 -21.96 -2.84 26.14
N PHE A 19 -21.28 -3.84 25.60
CA PHE A 19 -20.48 -3.71 24.39
C PHE A 19 -21.34 -3.30 23.18
N SER A 20 -22.52 -3.88 23.02
CA SER A 20 -23.47 -3.53 21.96
C SER A 20 -23.93 -2.08 22.05
N GLU A 21 -24.11 -1.56 23.27
CA GLU A 21 -24.43 -0.15 23.53
C GLU A 21 -23.26 0.76 23.14
N MET A 22 -22.03 0.45 23.58
CA MET A 22 -20.82 1.20 23.22
C MET A 22 -20.61 1.28 21.70
N ILE A 23 -20.83 0.18 20.97
CA ILE A 23 -20.75 0.15 19.51
C ILE A 23 -21.81 1.07 18.89
N ARG A 24 -23.06 1.02 19.35
CA ARG A 24 -24.13 1.88 18.84
C ARG A 24 -23.85 3.38 19.08
N GLU A 25 -23.35 3.73 20.25
CA GLU A 25 -22.95 5.10 20.56
C GLU A 25 -21.80 5.58 19.67
N THR A 26 -20.78 4.72 19.47
CA THR A 26 -19.64 5.00 18.58
C THR A 26 -20.10 5.24 17.16
N LEU A 27 -20.94 4.35 16.59
CA LEU A 27 -21.50 4.52 15.24
C LEU A 27 -22.31 5.82 15.12
N SER A 28 -23.11 6.15 16.16
CA SER A 28 -23.88 7.40 16.18
C SER A 28 -22.97 8.63 16.16
N ALA A 29 -21.88 8.63 16.92
CA ALA A 29 -20.88 9.70 16.91
C ALA A 29 -20.18 9.84 15.55
N ILE A 30 -19.79 8.71 14.95
CA ILE A 30 -19.19 8.67 13.59
C ILE A 30 -20.15 9.30 12.59
N PHE A 31 -21.43 8.88 12.55
CA PHE A 31 -22.38 9.41 11.57
C PHE A 31 -22.72 10.89 11.80
N ARG A 32 -22.73 11.37 13.03
CA ARG A 32 -22.84 12.81 13.29
C ARG A 32 -21.65 13.60 12.73
N SER A 33 -20.47 13.00 12.67
CA SER A 33 -19.27 13.64 12.10
C SER A 33 -19.31 13.78 10.56
N PHE A 34 -20.28 13.12 9.87
CA PHE A 34 -20.45 13.19 8.41
C PHE A 34 -21.31 14.39 7.97
N SER A 35 -21.23 15.50 8.66
CA SER A 35 -22.12 16.65 8.48
C SER A 35 -21.96 17.43 7.16
N ASP A 36 -20.83 17.29 6.49
CA ASP A 36 -20.52 17.95 5.21
C ASP A 36 -19.69 17.06 4.28
N ASP A 37 -19.48 17.49 3.03
CA ASP A 37 -18.74 16.75 2.00
C ASP A 37 -17.25 17.14 1.90
N SER A 38 -16.74 17.98 2.80
CA SER A 38 -15.33 18.38 2.83
C SER A 38 -14.44 17.18 3.12
N ALA A 39 -13.30 17.07 2.42
CA ALA A 39 -12.31 16.04 2.71
C ALA A 39 -11.48 16.34 3.96
N PHE A 40 -11.32 17.63 4.29
CA PHE A 40 -10.49 18.10 5.39
C PHE A 40 -11.12 19.35 6.03
N SER A 41 -11.00 19.49 7.35
CA SER A 41 -11.59 20.57 8.13
C SER A 41 -10.98 21.96 7.89
N GLY A 42 -9.80 22.02 7.29
CA GLY A 42 -9.07 23.28 7.09
C GLY A 42 -8.44 23.87 8.34
N ILE A 43 -8.46 23.18 9.49
CA ILE A 43 -7.90 23.68 10.76
C ILE A 43 -6.41 24.00 10.63
N ASP A 44 -5.98 25.04 11.33
CA ASP A 44 -4.56 25.37 11.46
C ASP A 44 -3.81 24.29 12.27
N PRO A 45 -2.60 23.85 11.83
CA PRO A 45 -1.85 22.79 12.51
C PRO A 45 -1.47 23.11 13.96
N TYR A 46 -1.23 24.39 14.30
CA TYR A 46 -0.88 24.78 15.67
C TYR A 46 -2.12 24.74 16.57
N GLU A 47 -3.26 25.24 16.08
CA GLU A 47 -4.54 25.16 16.79
C GLU A 47 -4.94 23.70 17.05
N LEU A 48 -4.82 22.83 16.04
CA LEU A 48 -5.11 21.39 16.20
C LEU A 48 -4.22 20.76 17.27
N ARG A 49 -2.92 21.09 17.26
CA ARG A 49 -1.96 20.58 18.25
C ARG A 49 -2.34 20.98 19.66
N GLU A 50 -2.72 22.24 19.87
CA GLU A 50 -3.17 22.74 21.19
C GLU A 50 -4.42 21.98 21.66
N LYS A 51 -5.42 21.81 20.80
CA LYS A 51 -6.64 21.06 21.12
C LYS A 51 -6.37 19.61 21.51
N VAL A 52 -5.52 18.93 20.74
CA VAL A 52 -5.16 17.52 21.02
C VAL A 52 -4.35 17.39 22.29
N ASN A 53 -3.38 18.27 22.53
CA ASN A 53 -2.57 18.26 23.75
C ASN A 53 -3.41 18.54 25.00
N ALA A 54 -4.48 19.33 24.90
CA ALA A 54 -5.41 19.61 26.01
C ALA A 54 -6.21 18.38 26.47
N LEU A 55 -6.29 17.30 25.67
CA LEU A 55 -6.93 16.05 26.09
C LEU A 55 -6.14 15.34 27.21
N GLY A 56 -4.84 15.61 27.32
CA GLY A 56 -3.95 14.97 28.28
C GLY A 56 -3.52 13.57 27.84
N PHE A 57 -2.56 12.98 28.59
CA PHE A 57 -2.01 11.65 28.28
C PHE A 57 -2.67 10.56 29.11
N LEU A 58 -2.58 10.64 30.43
CA LEU A 58 -3.09 9.64 31.37
C LEU A 58 -3.62 10.32 32.62
N PRO A 59 -4.94 10.30 32.86
CA PRO A 59 -5.50 10.86 34.09
C PRO A 59 -5.36 9.88 35.27
N ASP A 60 -5.25 10.38 36.49
CA ASP A 60 -5.24 9.57 37.71
C ASP A 60 -6.54 8.75 37.90
N LYS A 61 -7.65 9.32 37.47
CA LYS A 61 -8.97 8.66 37.45
C LYS A 61 -9.53 8.66 36.04
N GLY A 62 -9.98 7.49 35.57
CA GLY A 62 -10.63 7.34 34.29
C GLY A 62 -11.92 8.16 34.20
N LYS A 63 -12.19 8.73 33.02
CA LYS A 63 -13.38 9.53 32.74
C LYS A 63 -14.65 8.71 32.43
N GLY A 64 -14.51 7.43 32.13
CA GLY A 64 -15.58 6.60 31.57
C GLY A 64 -15.71 6.75 30.05
N PHE A 65 -16.27 5.71 29.41
CA PHE A 65 -16.31 5.61 27.96
C PHE A 65 -17.07 6.75 27.29
N GLU A 66 -18.26 7.11 27.80
CA GLU A 66 -19.13 8.10 27.19
C GLU A 66 -18.51 9.52 27.20
N GLU A 67 -17.76 9.86 28.25
CA GLU A 67 -17.05 11.14 28.30
C GLU A 67 -15.89 11.16 27.31
N VAL A 68 -15.10 10.09 27.25
CA VAL A 68 -13.99 9.96 26.29
C VAL A 68 -14.52 9.97 24.85
N LEU A 69 -15.64 9.31 24.57
CA LEU A 69 -16.26 9.35 23.25
C LEU A 69 -16.72 10.76 22.88
N ARG A 70 -17.32 11.50 23.81
CA ARG A 70 -17.68 12.93 23.58
C ARG A 70 -16.46 13.81 23.34
N ASP A 71 -15.37 13.63 24.07
CA ASP A 71 -14.12 14.35 23.85
C ASP A 71 -13.56 14.03 22.45
N THR A 72 -13.58 12.75 22.06
CA THR A 72 -13.15 12.29 20.74
C THR A 72 -14.01 12.87 19.62
N GLU A 73 -15.34 12.83 19.78
CA GLU A 73 -16.29 13.40 18.82
C GLU A 73 -16.09 14.92 18.64
N LYS A 74 -15.78 15.63 19.74
CA LYS A 74 -15.62 17.09 19.71
C LYS A 74 -14.25 17.55 19.22
N VAL A 75 -13.18 16.83 19.55
CA VAL A 75 -11.79 17.30 19.34
C VAL A 75 -11.07 16.54 18.25
N ILE A 76 -11.35 15.24 18.06
CA ILE A 76 -10.61 14.40 17.10
C ILE A 76 -11.40 14.23 15.80
N MET A 77 -12.62 13.69 15.86
CA MET A 77 -13.40 13.30 14.67
C MET A 77 -13.61 14.43 13.65
N PRO A 78 -13.84 15.70 14.01
CA PRO A 78 -14.02 16.77 13.03
C PRO A 78 -12.79 17.03 12.17
N HIS A 79 -11.60 16.61 12.64
CA HIS A 79 -10.32 16.85 12.00
C HIS A 79 -9.71 15.59 11.39
N LEU A 80 -10.38 14.43 11.48
CA LEU A 80 -9.99 13.23 10.74
C LEU A 80 -10.23 13.44 9.25
N LEU A 81 -9.35 12.85 8.45
CA LEU A 81 -9.44 12.92 7.01
C LEU A 81 -10.63 12.07 6.50
N ARG A 82 -11.44 12.62 5.61
CA ARG A 82 -12.63 11.97 5.05
C ARG A 82 -12.33 11.39 3.67
N THR A 83 -11.76 10.20 3.63
CA THR A 83 -11.37 9.54 2.37
C THR A 83 -12.57 9.17 1.50
N TRP A 84 -13.78 9.06 2.08
CA TRP A 84 -15.02 8.82 1.33
C TRP A 84 -15.52 10.06 0.57
N SER A 85 -15.01 11.26 0.89
CA SER A 85 -15.36 12.49 0.18
C SER A 85 -14.84 12.45 -1.25
N THR A 86 -15.69 12.83 -2.22
CA THR A 86 -15.29 13.01 -3.62
C THR A 86 -14.35 14.20 -3.85
N LYS A 87 -14.06 14.97 -2.78
CA LYS A 87 -13.08 16.06 -2.75
C LYS A 87 -11.68 15.60 -2.29
N TYR A 88 -11.47 14.29 -2.03
CA TYR A 88 -10.18 13.74 -1.62
C TYR A 88 -9.52 12.94 -2.76
N MET A 89 -8.44 13.45 -3.30
CA MET A 89 -7.76 12.87 -4.48
C MET A 89 -6.22 12.94 -4.47
N PRO A 90 -5.52 13.15 -3.32
CA PRO A 90 -4.09 13.46 -3.39
C PRO A 90 -3.18 12.23 -3.41
N HIS A 91 -3.61 11.15 -2.76
CA HIS A 91 -2.77 10.00 -2.40
C HIS A 91 -3.43 8.66 -2.75
N LEU A 92 -2.63 7.60 -2.67
CA LEU A 92 -3.08 6.22 -2.75
C LEU A 92 -3.78 5.79 -1.44
N HIS A 93 -4.78 6.56 -1.04
CA HIS A 93 -5.54 6.42 0.18
C HIS A 93 -7.03 6.46 -0.15
N SER A 94 -7.62 5.28 -0.26
CA SER A 94 -8.97 5.07 -0.76
C SER A 94 -10.05 5.21 0.34
N PRO A 95 -11.31 5.43 -0.02
CA PRO A 95 -12.42 5.07 0.86
C PRO A 95 -12.39 3.57 1.16
N VAL A 96 -13.13 3.13 2.19
CA VAL A 96 -13.14 1.73 2.60
C VAL A 96 -14.50 1.08 2.36
N LEU A 97 -14.50 -0.20 1.98
CA LEU A 97 -15.71 -1.00 1.86
C LEU A 97 -16.29 -1.31 3.24
N THR A 98 -17.60 -1.13 3.41
CA THR A 98 -18.28 -1.26 4.72
C THR A 98 -18.15 -2.65 5.33
N GLU A 99 -18.21 -3.71 4.51
CA GLU A 99 -18.00 -5.09 4.94
C GLU A 99 -16.61 -5.33 5.54
N THR A 100 -15.61 -4.57 5.11
CA THR A 100 -14.26 -4.69 5.65
C THR A 100 -14.08 -3.97 7.00
N ILE A 101 -14.93 -2.99 7.31
CA ILE A 101 -15.04 -2.43 8.66
C ILE A 101 -15.64 -3.47 9.62
N CYS A 102 -16.62 -4.26 9.14
CA CYS A 102 -17.16 -5.37 9.92
C CYS A 102 -16.09 -6.45 10.18
N SER A 103 -15.20 -6.74 9.22
CA SER A 103 -14.09 -7.66 9.45
C SER A 103 -13.11 -7.15 10.51
N GLU A 104 -12.83 -5.84 10.54
CA GLU A 104 -12.00 -5.20 11.58
C GLU A 104 -12.61 -5.39 12.98
N LEU A 105 -13.94 -5.32 13.10
CA LEU A 105 -14.61 -5.59 14.35
C LEU A 105 -14.43 -7.04 14.79
N ILE A 106 -14.60 -8.01 13.88
CA ILE A 106 -14.37 -9.44 14.17
C ILE A 106 -12.93 -9.66 14.62
N ILE A 107 -11.94 -9.18 13.85
CA ILE A 107 -10.52 -9.31 14.14
C ILE A 107 -10.21 -8.75 15.54
N SER A 108 -10.79 -7.60 15.90
CA SER A 108 -10.55 -6.95 17.18
C SER A 108 -11.21 -7.71 18.36
N CYS A 109 -12.35 -8.36 18.12
CA CYS A 109 -13.05 -9.12 19.16
C CYS A 109 -12.36 -10.45 19.48
N PHE A 110 -11.89 -11.19 18.47
CA PHE A 110 -11.21 -12.47 18.68
C PHE A 110 -9.73 -12.30 19.02
N ASN A 111 -9.09 -11.29 18.46
CA ASN A 111 -7.71 -10.89 18.77
C ASN A 111 -6.67 -12.01 18.54
N ASP A 112 -6.86 -12.82 17.48
CA ASP A 112 -5.93 -13.88 17.09
C ASP A 112 -4.55 -13.30 16.72
N SER A 113 -3.49 -14.03 17.04
CA SER A 113 -2.12 -13.75 16.61
C SER A 113 -1.71 -14.67 15.47
N MET A 114 -1.14 -14.09 14.40
CA MET A 114 -0.76 -14.80 13.17
C MET A 114 0.70 -15.26 13.21
N ASP A 115 1.15 -15.80 14.34
CA ASP A 115 2.51 -16.33 14.50
C ASP A 115 2.53 -17.86 14.51
N SER A 116 1.81 -18.51 15.40
CA SER A 116 1.68 -19.97 15.48
C SER A 116 0.24 -20.42 15.31
N TRP A 117 0.05 -21.62 14.84
CA TRP A 117 -1.27 -22.20 14.55
C TRP A 117 -2.20 -22.19 15.77
N ASP A 118 -1.69 -22.51 16.94
CA ASP A 118 -2.47 -22.58 18.20
C ASP A 118 -2.98 -21.22 18.70
N GLN A 119 -2.40 -20.11 18.22
CA GLN A 119 -2.84 -18.75 18.54
C GLN A 119 -3.86 -18.17 17.55
N GLY A 120 -4.12 -18.87 16.45
CA GLY A 120 -5.12 -18.48 15.45
C GLY A 120 -5.38 -19.57 14.43
N PRO A 121 -5.99 -20.73 14.83
CA PRO A 121 -6.12 -21.87 13.92
C PRO A 121 -6.84 -21.56 12.62
N ALA A 122 -8.07 -21.07 12.69
CA ALA A 122 -8.86 -20.72 11.51
C ALA A 122 -8.27 -19.53 10.73
N ALA A 123 -7.62 -18.63 11.44
CA ALA A 123 -6.98 -17.45 10.85
C ALA A 123 -5.75 -17.84 10.01
N THR A 124 -4.96 -18.78 10.49
CA THR A 124 -3.80 -19.35 9.79
C THR A 124 -4.24 -20.04 8.51
N GLU A 125 -5.21 -20.96 8.58
CA GLU A 125 -5.72 -21.68 7.40
C GLU A 125 -6.32 -20.73 6.36
N LEU A 126 -7.01 -19.68 6.81
CA LEU A 126 -7.54 -18.68 5.89
C LEU A 126 -6.43 -17.87 5.22
N GLU A 127 -5.39 -17.44 5.95
CA GLU A 127 -4.26 -16.71 5.37
C GLU A 127 -3.56 -17.56 4.31
N GLU A 128 -3.28 -18.84 4.60
CA GLU A 128 -2.70 -19.78 3.65
C GLU A 128 -3.54 -19.90 2.36
N SER A 129 -4.82 -20.15 2.53
CA SER A 129 -5.75 -20.25 1.39
C SER A 129 -5.77 -18.98 0.56
N MET A 130 -5.78 -17.80 1.19
CA MET A 130 -5.76 -16.52 0.50
C MET A 130 -4.42 -16.29 -0.22
N VAL A 131 -3.29 -16.61 0.40
CA VAL A 131 -1.96 -16.49 -0.21
C VAL A 131 -1.85 -17.35 -1.47
N HIS A 132 -2.26 -18.62 -1.42
CA HIS A 132 -2.24 -19.50 -2.58
C HIS A 132 -3.14 -18.98 -3.73
N GLY A 133 -4.35 -18.52 -3.39
CA GLY A 133 -5.26 -17.91 -4.37
C GLY A 133 -4.69 -16.62 -5.00
N LEU A 134 -3.98 -15.83 -4.21
CA LEU A 134 -3.30 -14.63 -4.70
C LEU A 134 -2.10 -14.98 -5.59
N CYS A 135 -1.29 -15.97 -5.24
CA CYS A 135 -0.19 -16.44 -6.07
C CYS A 135 -0.69 -16.90 -7.45
N ASP A 136 -1.79 -17.64 -7.51
CA ASP A 136 -2.42 -18.03 -8.77
C ASP A 136 -2.93 -16.81 -9.55
N MET A 137 -3.66 -15.92 -8.89
CA MET A 137 -4.21 -14.70 -9.49
C MET A 137 -3.13 -13.83 -10.15
N PHE A 138 -1.97 -13.67 -9.51
CA PHE A 138 -0.84 -12.89 -10.03
C PHE A 138 0.07 -13.67 -10.98
N GLY A 139 -0.24 -14.95 -11.26
CA GLY A 139 0.48 -15.81 -12.20
C GLY A 139 1.86 -16.25 -11.70
N LEU A 140 2.03 -16.37 -10.40
CA LEU A 140 3.26 -16.92 -9.80
C LEU A 140 3.28 -18.45 -9.80
N GLY A 141 2.14 -19.09 -10.05
CA GLY A 141 1.92 -20.52 -9.99
C GLY A 141 1.21 -20.93 -8.70
N ILE A 142 0.80 -22.19 -8.61
CA ILE A 142 0.17 -22.76 -7.42
C ILE A 142 1.20 -23.59 -6.66
N GLU A 143 1.94 -24.45 -7.37
CA GLU A 143 2.95 -25.33 -6.78
C GLU A 143 4.24 -24.57 -6.48
N GLY A 144 4.71 -24.66 -5.23
CA GLY A 144 5.97 -24.08 -4.77
C GLY A 144 5.95 -22.57 -4.57
N SER A 145 4.87 -21.85 -4.93
CA SER A 145 4.69 -20.46 -4.59
C SER A 145 4.15 -20.30 -3.17
N ASP A 146 4.46 -19.18 -2.52
CA ASP A 146 4.01 -18.88 -1.16
C ASP A 146 3.99 -17.36 -0.93
N GLY A 147 3.62 -16.93 0.26
CA GLY A 147 3.58 -15.52 0.63
C GLY A 147 3.28 -15.29 2.10
N SER A 148 3.16 -14.04 2.47
CA SER A 148 2.78 -13.63 3.82
C SER A 148 2.08 -12.29 3.77
N PHE A 149 1.05 -12.10 4.60
CA PHE A 149 0.48 -10.78 4.83
C PHE A 149 1.46 -9.90 5.60
N THR A 150 1.42 -8.61 5.34
CA THR A 150 2.35 -7.63 5.90
C THR A 150 1.60 -6.35 6.29
N SER A 151 2.26 -5.51 7.09
CA SER A 151 1.70 -4.24 7.55
C SER A 151 1.71 -3.12 6.49
N GLY A 152 2.07 -3.40 5.25
CA GLY A 152 2.09 -2.43 4.16
C GLY A 152 3.18 -2.70 3.13
N GLY A 153 3.06 -2.10 1.94
CA GLY A 153 3.95 -2.31 0.81
C GLY A 153 5.44 -2.09 1.11
N SER A 154 5.77 -1.19 2.05
CA SER A 154 7.17 -1.02 2.47
C SER A 154 7.74 -2.27 3.13
N GLN A 155 6.97 -2.94 4.00
CA GLN A 155 7.39 -4.20 4.61
C GLN A 155 7.46 -5.32 3.56
N SER A 156 6.48 -5.42 2.67
CA SER A 156 6.48 -6.37 1.56
C SER A 156 7.72 -6.20 0.69
N ASN A 157 8.05 -4.97 0.30
CA ASN A 157 9.22 -4.66 -0.50
C ASN A 157 10.53 -5.00 0.24
N ILE A 158 10.64 -4.66 1.53
CA ILE A 158 11.82 -5.02 2.34
C ILE A 158 11.97 -6.55 2.40
N SER A 159 10.88 -7.28 2.65
CA SER A 159 10.89 -8.76 2.69
C SER A 159 11.36 -9.35 1.36
N ALA A 160 10.88 -8.82 0.23
CA ALA A 160 11.32 -9.25 -1.09
C ALA A 160 12.83 -9.01 -1.32
N ILE A 161 13.34 -7.85 -0.90
CA ILE A 161 14.77 -7.51 -1.08
C ILE A 161 15.65 -8.36 -0.15
N ILE A 162 15.19 -8.69 1.07
CA ILE A 162 15.89 -9.65 1.95
C ILE A 162 16.00 -11.00 1.25
N ALA A 163 14.86 -11.57 0.82
CA ALA A 163 14.82 -12.86 0.16
C ALA A 163 15.67 -12.89 -1.12
N ALA A 164 15.63 -11.82 -1.92
CA ALA A 164 16.44 -11.68 -3.13
C ALA A 164 17.94 -11.62 -2.81
N ARG A 165 18.35 -10.85 -1.79
CA ARG A 165 19.74 -10.74 -1.37
C ARG A 165 20.29 -12.07 -0.86
N ASP A 166 19.56 -12.73 0.01
CA ASP A 166 20.00 -13.96 0.66
C ASP A 166 20.09 -15.08 -0.37
N TRP A 167 19.06 -15.22 -1.23
CA TRP A 167 19.11 -16.14 -2.37
C TRP A 167 20.31 -15.87 -3.29
N TYR A 168 20.57 -14.61 -3.65
CA TYR A 168 21.69 -14.26 -4.52
C TYR A 168 23.03 -14.56 -3.87
N CYS A 169 23.22 -14.24 -2.60
CA CYS A 169 24.44 -14.49 -1.85
C CYS A 169 24.73 -16.00 -1.73
N ALA A 170 23.69 -16.78 -1.43
CA ALA A 170 23.81 -18.25 -1.40
C ALA A 170 24.24 -18.81 -2.76
N LYS A 171 23.56 -18.40 -3.83
CA LYS A 171 23.83 -18.87 -5.20
C LYS A 171 25.20 -18.40 -5.74
N LYS A 172 25.54 -17.13 -5.51
CA LYS A 172 26.72 -16.50 -6.13
C LYS A 172 28.02 -16.72 -5.35
N PHE A 173 27.92 -16.70 -4.01
CA PHE A 173 29.08 -16.73 -3.12
C PHE A 173 29.14 -17.99 -2.26
N ASN A 174 28.13 -18.88 -2.35
CA ASN A 174 27.94 -20.00 -1.42
C ASN A 174 27.95 -19.51 0.04
N TRP A 175 27.23 -18.40 0.30
CA TRP A 175 27.26 -17.68 1.57
C TRP A 175 25.87 -17.59 2.19
N ASP A 176 25.74 -18.10 3.41
CA ASP A 176 24.52 -18.00 4.19
C ASP A 176 24.52 -16.67 4.98
N VAL A 177 23.68 -15.72 4.52
CA VAL A 177 23.56 -14.40 5.16
C VAL A 177 22.88 -14.48 6.51
N LYS A 178 21.92 -15.38 6.67
CA LYS A 178 21.18 -15.59 7.93
C LYS A 178 22.11 -16.01 9.06
N MET A 179 23.06 -16.89 8.78
CA MET A 179 24.01 -17.41 9.79
C MET A 179 25.26 -16.55 9.95
N ASN A 180 25.78 -15.98 8.87
CA ASN A 180 27.11 -15.37 8.83
C ASN A 180 27.09 -13.83 8.68
N GLY A 181 25.89 -13.23 8.54
CA GLY A 181 25.76 -11.80 8.22
C GLY A 181 26.11 -11.50 6.77
N LEU A 182 26.32 -10.22 6.44
CA LEU A 182 26.62 -9.81 5.06
C LEU A 182 27.95 -10.39 4.57
N PRO A 183 28.04 -10.86 3.31
CA PRO A 183 29.29 -11.38 2.75
C PRO A 183 30.33 -10.25 2.60
N PRO A 184 31.64 -10.55 2.50
CA PRO A 184 32.68 -9.55 2.27
C PRO A 184 32.42 -8.68 1.02
N GLU A 185 31.72 -9.21 0.03
CA GLU A 185 31.38 -8.55 -1.22
C GLU A 185 30.15 -7.62 -1.12
N TYR A 186 29.52 -7.46 0.04
CA TYR A 186 28.25 -6.73 0.22
C TYR A 186 28.29 -5.30 -0.36
N SER A 187 29.41 -4.62 -0.27
CA SER A 187 29.57 -3.25 -0.80
C SER A 187 29.47 -3.17 -2.32
N LYS A 188 29.58 -4.33 -3.02
CA LYS A 188 29.46 -4.46 -4.48
C LYS A 188 28.07 -4.86 -4.94
N LEU A 189 27.17 -5.25 -4.03
CA LEU A 189 25.77 -5.59 -4.38
C LEU A 189 25.06 -4.38 -4.97
N ARG A 190 24.24 -4.58 -6.02
CA ARG A 190 23.47 -3.52 -6.68
C ARG A 190 22.00 -3.93 -6.84
N LEU A 191 21.12 -3.02 -6.40
CA LEU A 191 19.67 -3.06 -6.57
C LEU A 191 19.27 -2.04 -7.63
N TYR A 192 18.53 -2.43 -8.65
CA TYR A 192 18.12 -1.56 -9.74
C TYR A 192 16.64 -1.21 -9.64
N THR A 193 16.33 0.08 -9.69
CA THR A 193 14.93 0.58 -9.59
C THR A 193 14.75 1.77 -10.53
N SER A 194 13.52 2.04 -10.94
CA SER A 194 13.19 3.30 -11.59
C SER A 194 13.64 4.51 -10.77
N GLU A 195 14.09 5.58 -11.40
CA GLU A 195 14.40 6.86 -10.72
C GLU A 195 13.20 7.48 -10.01
N ILE A 196 11.98 7.09 -10.41
CA ILE A 196 10.70 7.52 -9.81
C ILE A 196 10.02 6.42 -8.99
N CYS A 197 10.75 5.38 -8.60
CA CYS A 197 10.23 4.32 -7.74
C CYS A 197 9.86 4.85 -6.34
N HIS A 198 9.10 4.06 -5.60
CA HIS A 198 8.79 4.38 -4.21
C HIS A 198 10.06 4.33 -3.35
N PHE A 199 10.20 5.28 -2.42
CA PHE A 199 11.37 5.41 -1.53
C PHE A 199 11.62 4.20 -0.61
N SER A 200 10.68 3.24 -0.53
CA SER A 200 10.87 1.99 0.22
C SER A 200 12.09 1.19 -0.25
N MET A 201 12.49 1.31 -1.52
CA MET A 201 13.68 0.64 -2.06
C MET A 201 14.98 1.22 -1.48
N ASP A 202 15.06 2.54 -1.39
CA ASP A 202 16.21 3.22 -0.76
C ASP A 202 16.26 2.89 0.74
N LYS A 203 15.11 2.92 1.43
CA LYS A 203 15.01 2.51 2.84
C LYS A 203 15.39 1.05 3.06
N ALA A 204 14.93 0.13 2.19
CA ALA A 204 15.31 -1.28 2.26
C ALA A 204 16.83 -1.44 2.17
N SER A 205 17.47 -0.82 1.16
CA SER A 205 18.92 -0.86 0.99
C SER A 205 19.68 -0.32 2.21
N HIS A 206 19.19 0.78 2.80
CA HIS A 206 19.77 1.36 4.01
C HIS A 206 19.62 0.44 5.22
N ILE A 207 18.41 -0.05 5.50
CA ILE A 207 18.11 -0.93 6.65
C ILE A 207 18.94 -2.23 6.57
N LEU A 208 19.12 -2.75 5.36
CA LEU A 208 19.88 -3.97 5.10
C LEU A 208 21.40 -3.78 5.09
N GLY A 209 21.89 -2.60 5.44
CA GLY A 209 23.32 -2.30 5.56
C GLY A 209 24.06 -2.10 4.24
N MET A 210 23.36 -2.07 3.10
CA MET A 210 23.96 -1.84 1.78
C MET A 210 24.14 -0.35 1.44
N GLY A 211 23.37 0.53 2.10
CA GLY A 211 23.40 1.98 1.88
C GLY A 211 22.70 2.41 0.59
N TYR A 212 22.38 3.71 0.46
CA TYR A 212 21.66 4.26 -0.72
C TYR A 212 22.46 4.13 -2.02
N ASN A 213 23.80 4.13 -1.96
CA ASN A 213 24.64 4.01 -3.16
C ASN A 213 24.57 2.62 -3.82
N ALA A 214 24.02 1.61 -3.14
CA ALA A 214 23.76 0.31 -3.73
C ALA A 214 22.54 0.34 -4.66
N VAL A 215 21.66 1.36 -4.53
CA VAL A 215 20.47 1.53 -5.38
C VAL A 215 20.83 2.28 -6.65
N ARG A 216 20.69 1.61 -7.80
CA ARG A 216 20.95 2.17 -9.12
C ARG A 216 19.62 2.66 -9.71
N LYS A 217 19.52 3.96 -9.96
CA LYS A 217 18.31 4.59 -10.49
C LYS A 217 18.33 4.52 -12.01
N ILE A 218 17.39 3.75 -12.57
CA ILE A 218 17.22 3.57 -14.01
C ILE A 218 16.41 4.76 -14.54
N PRO A 219 16.84 5.42 -15.62
CA PRO A 219 16.06 6.46 -16.28
C PRO A 219 14.70 5.94 -16.74
N VAL A 220 13.74 6.87 -16.88
CA VAL A 220 12.42 6.56 -17.41
C VAL A 220 12.22 7.13 -18.83
N ASP A 221 11.32 6.51 -19.59
CA ASP A 221 10.86 7.00 -20.88
C ASP A 221 9.86 8.16 -20.75
N SER A 222 9.35 8.66 -21.89
CA SER A 222 8.36 9.74 -21.92
C SER A 222 7.02 9.39 -21.26
N LYS A 223 6.74 8.09 -21.04
CA LYS A 223 5.56 7.59 -20.33
C LYS A 223 5.84 7.30 -18.83
N CYS A 224 7.00 7.73 -18.34
CA CYS A 224 7.43 7.49 -16.96
C CYS A 224 7.56 5.99 -16.60
N ARG A 225 8.02 5.17 -17.52
CA ARG A 225 8.34 3.74 -17.36
C ARG A 225 9.85 3.55 -17.45
N VAL A 226 10.37 2.51 -16.81
CA VAL A 226 11.78 2.12 -16.95
C VAL A 226 12.20 2.04 -18.42
N ASP A 227 13.27 2.73 -18.79
CA ASP A 227 13.97 2.56 -20.06
C ASP A 227 14.76 1.23 -20.00
N VAL A 228 14.18 0.13 -20.53
CA VAL A 228 14.78 -1.21 -20.49
C VAL A 228 16.15 -1.26 -21.20
N PRO A 229 16.36 -0.64 -22.35
CA PRO A 229 17.70 -0.50 -22.95
C PRO A 229 18.72 0.19 -22.04
N ALA A 230 18.32 1.26 -21.32
CA ALA A 230 19.20 1.93 -20.37
C ALA A 230 19.50 1.01 -19.17
N PHE A 231 18.50 0.29 -18.67
CA PHE A 231 18.68 -0.70 -17.62
C PHE A 231 19.74 -1.75 -18.00
N GLU A 232 19.63 -2.34 -19.20
CA GLU A 232 20.60 -3.36 -19.66
C GLU A 232 22.02 -2.79 -19.72
N ARG A 233 22.20 -1.57 -20.28
CA ARG A 233 23.52 -0.92 -20.33
C ARG A 233 24.10 -0.70 -18.92
N MET A 234 23.30 -0.22 -17.99
CA MET A 234 23.73 0.03 -16.60
C MET A 234 24.19 -1.28 -15.93
N VAL A 235 23.44 -2.36 -16.09
CA VAL A 235 23.81 -3.67 -15.55
C VAL A 235 25.13 -4.15 -16.19
N GLU A 236 25.30 -4.01 -17.49
CA GLU A 236 26.51 -4.41 -18.19
C GLU A 236 27.75 -3.64 -17.74
N GLU A 237 27.60 -2.32 -17.54
CA GLU A 237 28.68 -1.46 -17.01
C GLU A 237 29.07 -1.86 -15.59
N ASP A 238 28.11 -2.09 -14.71
CA ASP A 238 28.34 -2.49 -13.33
C ASP A 238 29.03 -3.86 -13.24
N VAL A 239 28.62 -4.83 -14.07
CA VAL A 239 29.28 -6.15 -14.16
C VAL A 239 30.72 -6.03 -14.63
N ARG A 240 31.00 -5.19 -15.64
CA ARG A 240 32.37 -4.91 -16.09
C ARG A 240 33.23 -4.25 -15.02
N ALA A 241 32.59 -3.45 -14.17
CA ALA A 241 33.24 -2.82 -13.01
C ALA A 241 33.44 -3.78 -11.81
N GLY A 242 33.05 -5.04 -11.93
CA GLY A 242 33.16 -6.04 -10.86
C GLY A 242 32.12 -5.90 -9.77
N LEU A 243 30.98 -5.27 -10.06
CA LEU A 243 29.84 -5.16 -9.17
C LEU A 243 28.86 -6.32 -9.38
N TYR A 244 27.99 -6.54 -8.41
CA TYR A 244 27.10 -7.69 -8.36
C TYR A 244 25.63 -7.25 -8.41
N PRO A 245 25.00 -7.25 -9.61
CA PRO A 245 23.57 -7.01 -9.78
C PRO A 245 22.78 -8.19 -9.19
N PHE A 246 22.09 -7.98 -8.06
CA PHE A 246 21.37 -9.07 -7.41
C PHE A 246 19.85 -8.99 -7.61
N CYS A 247 19.30 -7.79 -7.76
CA CYS A 247 17.86 -7.60 -7.86
C CYS A 247 17.51 -6.38 -8.72
N ALA A 248 16.44 -6.50 -9.49
CA ALA A 248 15.77 -5.39 -10.14
C ALA A 248 14.31 -5.32 -9.68
N VAL A 249 13.74 -4.11 -9.65
CA VAL A 249 12.37 -3.84 -9.27
C VAL A 249 11.62 -3.21 -10.44
N ALA A 250 10.60 -3.90 -10.93
CA ALA A 250 9.62 -3.35 -11.86
C ALA A 250 8.48 -2.71 -11.05
N THR A 251 8.26 -1.40 -11.20
CA THR A 251 7.16 -0.72 -10.53
C THR A 251 5.90 -0.87 -11.38
N LEU A 252 4.95 -1.66 -10.89
CA LEU A 252 3.70 -1.95 -11.60
C LEU A 252 2.58 -0.99 -11.13
N GLY A 253 2.86 0.28 -11.30
CA GLY A 253 2.07 1.42 -10.85
C GLY A 253 2.91 2.38 -10.04
N THR A 254 3.57 3.35 -10.70
CA THR A 254 4.36 4.38 -10.01
C THR A 254 3.46 5.28 -9.16
N THR A 255 3.95 5.72 -8.01
CA THR A 255 3.16 6.46 -7.01
C THR A 255 2.52 7.74 -7.58
N ASP A 256 3.23 8.46 -8.44
CA ASP A 256 2.73 9.73 -8.97
C ASP A 256 1.99 9.56 -10.28
N PHE A 257 2.55 8.82 -11.23
CA PHE A 257 2.03 8.73 -12.59
C PHE A 257 1.12 7.52 -12.81
N GLY A 258 1.18 6.50 -11.95
CA GLY A 258 0.50 5.23 -12.18
C GLY A 258 1.06 4.45 -13.38
N SER A 259 2.26 4.79 -13.84
CA SER A 259 2.91 4.12 -14.98
C SER A 259 3.31 2.69 -14.62
N ILE A 260 3.23 1.79 -15.59
CA ILE A 260 3.49 0.36 -15.41
C ILE A 260 4.73 -0.03 -16.20
N ASP A 261 5.80 -0.43 -15.51
CA ASP A 261 7.06 -0.83 -16.13
C ASP A 261 6.92 -2.10 -16.98
N ASP A 262 7.73 -2.21 -18.03
CA ASP A 262 7.82 -3.43 -18.84
C ASP A 262 8.61 -4.54 -18.12
N ALA A 263 7.96 -5.19 -17.16
CA ALA A 263 8.56 -6.30 -16.42
C ALA A 263 9.00 -7.46 -17.31
N ILE A 264 8.34 -7.67 -18.48
CA ILE A 264 8.71 -8.72 -19.42
C ILE A 264 10.06 -8.38 -20.09
N GLY A 265 10.25 -7.13 -20.48
CA GLY A 265 11.55 -6.65 -20.98
C GLY A 265 12.63 -6.71 -19.90
N MET A 266 12.32 -6.28 -18.68
CA MET A 266 13.24 -6.33 -17.55
C MET A 266 13.62 -7.77 -17.17
N ARG A 267 12.68 -8.75 -17.28
CA ARG A 267 12.97 -10.18 -17.03
C ARG A 267 14.08 -10.71 -17.91
N LYS A 268 14.11 -10.34 -19.19
CA LYS A 268 15.17 -10.77 -20.12
C LYS A 268 16.57 -10.35 -19.66
N VAL A 269 16.68 -9.12 -19.14
CA VAL A 269 17.93 -8.62 -18.58
C VAL A 269 18.27 -9.37 -17.30
N CYS A 270 17.30 -9.56 -16.40
CA CYS A 270 17.49 -10.30 -15.15
C CYS A 270 17.94 -11.76 -15.41
N ASP A 271 17.36 -12.44 -16.40
CA ASP A 271 17.76 -13.81 -16.79
C ASP A 271 19.21 -13.86 -17.28
N LYS A 272 19.60 -12.91 -18.12
CA LYS A 272 20.97 -12.82 -18.67
C LYS A 272 22.02 -12.69 -17.57
N TYR A 273 21.73 -11.99 -16.47
CA TYR A 273 22.67 -11.69 -15.40
C TYR A 273 22.40 -12.44 -14.08
N GLY A 274 21.38 -13.29 -14.04
CA GLY A 274 21.05 -14.12 -12.87
C GLY A 274 20.49 -13.31 -11.70
N MET A 275 19.70 -12.27 -11.97
CA MET A 275 19.12 -11.36 -11.00
C MET A 275 17.71 -11.79 -10.58
N HIS A 276 17.30 -11.46 -9.37
CA HIS A 276 15.91 -11.50 -8.93
C HIS A 276 15.12 -10.34 -9.54
N LEU A 277 13.91 -10.58 -10.03
CA LEU A 277 12.98 -9.56 -10.47
C LEU A 277 11.82 -9.45 -9.50
N HIS A 278 11.75 -8.33 -8.78
CA HIS A 278 10.63 -8.00 -7.90
C HIS A 278 9.62 -7.09 -8.62
N GLY A 279 8.33 -7.39 -8.52
CA GLY A 279 7.23 -6.54 -9.00
C GLY A 279 6.63 -5.74 -7.85
N ASP A 280 6.91 -4.44 -7.76
CA ASP A 280 6.20 -3.56 -6.84
C ASP A 280 4.84 -3.18 -7.44
N ALA A 281 3.83 -4.02 -7.17
CA ALA A 281 2.45 -3.79 -7.59
C ALA A 281 1.60 -3.17 -6.47
N ALA A 282 2.21 -2.57 -5.45
CA ALA A 282 1.49 -1.99 -4.31
C ALA A 282 0.35 -1.06 -4.74
N TYR A 283 0.53 -0.27 -5.81
CA TYR A 283 -0.55 0.55 -6.35
C TYR A 283 -1.38 -0.21 -7.39
N GLY A 284 -0.74 -0.75 -8.42
CA GLY A 284 -1.46 -1.27 -9.58
C GLY A 284 -2.18 -2.59 -9.36
N SER A 285 -1.91 -3.31 -8.26
CA SER A 285 -2.41 -4.66 -8.01
C SER A 285 -3.93 -4.82 -8.14
N GLY A 286 -4.70 -3.79 -7.81
CA GLY A 286 -6.16 -3.82 -7.95
C GLY A 286 -6.64 -4.03 -9.39
N LEU A 287 -5.84 -3.67 -10.41
CA LEU A 287 -6.20 -3.93 -11.81
C LEU A 287 -6.39 -5.41 -12.12
N MET A 288 -5.82 -6.33 -11.32
CA MET A 288 -6.05 -7.78 -11.47
C MET A 288 -7.52 -8.15 -11.33
N MET A 289 -8.31 -7.33 -10.61
CA MET A 289 -9.75 -7.50 -10.44
C MET A 289 -10.59 -6.89 -11.57
N SER A 290 -9.98 -6.19 -12.52
CA SER A 290 -10.66 -5.63 -13.68
C SER A 290 -10.68 -6.63 -14.85
N ARG A 291 -11.84 -6.87 -15.47
CA ARG A 291 -11.91 -7.66 -16.70
C ARG A 291 -11.38 -6.87 -17.91
N THR A 292 -11.43 -5.54 -17.84
CA THR A 292 -11.01 -4.63 -18.91
C THR A 292 -9.50 -4.37 -18.87
N TYR A 293 -8.93 -4.18 -17.68
CA TYR A 293 -7.57 -3.63 -17.54
C TYR A 293 -6.54 -4.60 -16.93
N ARG A 294 -6.92 -5.82 -16.51
CA ARG A 294 -5.99 -6.79 -15.89
C ARG A 294 -4.75 -7.08 -16.74
N ASP A 295 -4.89 -7.08 -18.07
CA ASP A 295 -3.80 -7.38 -18.98
C ASP A 295 -2.65 -6.36 -18.94
N ARG A 296 -2.90 -5.17 -18.35
CA ARG A 296 -1.84 -4.20 -18.07
C ARG A 296 -0.81 -4.74 -17.08
N LEU A 297 -1.24 -5.67 -16.20
CA LEU A 297 -0.38 -6.32 -15.20
C LEU A 297 0.16 -7.70 -15.63
N LYS A 298 0.07 -8.06 -16.91
CA LYS A 298 0.61 -9.35 -17.41
C LYS A 298 2.09 -9.60 -17.07
N GLY A 299 2.82 -8.54 -16.70
CA GLY A 299 4.21 -8.62 -16.28
C GLY A 299 4.41 -9.25 -14.90
N THR A 300 3.37 -9.35 -14.03
CA THR A 300 3.50 -10.01 -12.72
C THR A 300 3.91 -11.47 -12.84
N LYS A 301 3.40 -12.15 -13.85
CA LYS A 301 3.68 -13.58 -14.11
C LYS A 301 5.14 -13.91 -14.47
N VAL A 302 6.00 -12.92 -14.66
CA VAL A 302 7.44 -13.14 -14.89
C VAL A 302 8.30 -12.65 -13.73
N CYS A 303 7.68 -12.08 -12.68
CA CYS A 303 8.37 -11.67 -11.47
C CYS A 303 8.68 -12.87 -10.56
N ASP A 304 9.76 -12.81 -9.81
CA ASP A 304 10.11 -13.79 -8.77
C ASP A 304 9.32 -13.51 -7.48
N SER A 305 8.95 -12.24 -7.25
CA SER A 305 8.10 -11.82 -6.14
C SER A 305 7.23 -10.63 -6.52
N VAL A 306 6.09 -10.46 -5.83
CA VAL A 306 5.14 -9.36 -6.08
C VAL A 306 4.64 -8.79 -4.76
N THR A 307 4.70 -7.46 -4.61
CA THR A 307 4.03 -6.73 -3.51
C THR A 307 2.62 -6.34 -3.93
N VAL A 308 1.66 -6.58 -3.03
CA VAL A 308 0.23 -6.26 -3.22
C VAL A 308 -0.27 -5.44 -2.03
N ASP A 309 -0.84 -4.23 -2.25
CA ASP A 309 -1.46 -3.44 -1.17
C ASP A 309 -2.99 -3.43 -1.33
N PHE A 310 -3.66 -4.10 -0.42
CA PHE A 310 -5.13 -4.17 -0.40
C PHE A 310 -5.77 -2.86 0.10
N HIS A 311 -5.06 -2.11 0.92
CA HIS A 311 -5.52 -0.81 1.44
C HIS A 311 -5.41 0.35 0.43
N LYS A 312 -5.04 0.08 -0.82
CA LYS A 312 -5.03 1.06 -1.92
C LYS A 312 -6.22 0.82 -2.85
N MET A 313 -6.01 0.26 -4.04
CA MET A 313 -7.08 0.06 -5.02
C MET A 313 -8.17 -0.92 -4.58
N PHE A 314 -7.88 -1.90 -3.71
CA PHE A 314 -8.90 -2.83 -3.23
C PHE A 314 -9.86 -2.23 -2.20
N LEU A 315 -9.64 -0.99 -1.77
CA LEU A 315 -10.54 -0.22 -0.88
C LEU A 315 -10.70 -0.84 0.52
N LEU A 316 -9.64 -1.44 1.05
CA LEU A 316 -9.64 -2.02 2.39
C LEU A 316 -9.06 -1.05 3.43
N PRO A 317 -9.41 -1.19 4.72
CA PRO A 317 -8.80 -0.40 5.80
C PRO A 317 -7.29 -0.58 5.89
N ILE A 318 -6.57 0.50 6.14
CA ILE A 318 -5.14 0.51 6.46
C ILE A 318 -4.92 -0.18 7.82
N SER A 319 -3.94 -1.04 7.95
CA SER A 319 -3.02 -1.51 6.92
C SER A 319 -3.37 -2.91 6.46
N CYS A 320 -3.15 -3.23 5.20
CA CYS A 320 -3.33 -4.58 4.68
C CYS A 320 -2.53 -4.71 3.38
N SER A 321 -1.52 -5.59 3.37
CA SER A 321 -0.63 -5.83 2.25
C SER A 321 -0.18 -7.28 2.23
N ALA A 322 0.43 -7.74 1.16
CA ALA A 322 1.07 -9.05 1.09
C ALA A 322 2.33 -9.01 0.23
N ILE A 323 3.28 -9.86 0.58
CA ILE A 323 4.37 -10.28 -0.29
C ILE A 323 4.06 -11.68 -0.83
N LEU A 324 4.14 -11.83 -2.14
CA LEU A 324 3.95 -13.10 -2.85
C LEU A 324 5.27 -13.50 -3.49
N MET A 325 5.65 -14.76 -3.37
CA MET A 325 6.89 -15.33 -3.89
C MET A 325 6.59 -16.50 -4.84
N ARG A 326 7.20 -16.50 -6.01
CA ARG A 326 7.12 -17.63 -6.96
C ARG A 326 7.76 -18.90 -6.40
N ASP A 327 8.83 -18.73 -5.68
CA ASP A 327 9.58 -19.79 -5.00
C ASP A 327 9.50 -19.51 -3.49
N GLY A 328 8.56 -20.18 -2.82
CA GLY A 328 8.27 -20.02 -1.39
C GLY A 328 9.48 -20.38 -0.51
N GLU A 329 10.38 -21.25 -0.99
CA GLU A 329 11.61 -21.60 -0.25
C GLU A 329 12.46 -20.37 0.07
N ARG A 330 12.34 -19.28 -0.72
CA ARG A 330 13.05 -18.04 -0.45
C ARG A 330 12.55 -17.30 0.80
N LEU A 331 11.35 -17.61 1.30
CA LEU A 331 10.84 -17.07 2.56
C LEU A 331 11.52 -17.71 3.77
N LYS A 332 12.19 -18.86 3.63
CA LYS A 332 12.96 -19.49 4.70
C LYS A 332 14.12 -18.63 5.23
N CYS A 333 14.45 -17.52 4.55
CA CYS A 333 15.34 -16.51 5.11
C CYS A 333 14.81 -15.93 6.44
N PHE A 334 13.48 -15.99 6.68
CA PHE A 334 12.84 -15.55 7.93
C PHE A 334 12.64 -16.66 8.95
N GLU A 335 12.80 -17.93 8.54
CA GLU A 335 12.52 -19.09 9.39
C GLU A 335 13.45 -19.14 10.60
N LEU A 336 12.86 -19.30 11.76
CA LEU A 336 13.56 -19.53 13.02
C LEU A 336 12.65 -20.36 13.91
N HIS A 337 13.14 -21.48 14.43
CA HIS A 337 12.41 -22.32 15.35
C HIS A 337 12.69 -21.92 16.80
N ALA A 338 11.66 -21.94 17.62
CA ALA A 338 11.74 -21.68 19.05
C ALA A 338 10.77 -22.63 19.79
N ASP A 339 11.27 -23.36 20.81
CA ASP A 339 10.53 -24.38 21.53
C ASP A 339 9.20 -23.90 22.14
N TYR A 340 9.09 -22.59 22.41
CA TYR A 340 7.90 -22.00 23.02
C TYR A 340 6.85 -21.53 22.00
N LEU A 341 7.17 -21.49 20.69
CA LEU A 341 6.32 -20.85 19.70
C LEU A 341 5.99 -21.76 18.50
N ASN A 342 7.01 -22.31 17.84
CA ASN A 342 6.87 -23.08 16.62
C ASN A 342 7.85 -24.26 16.61
N ARG A 343 7.44 -25.36 17.23
CA ARG A 343 8.24 -26.57 17.30
C ARG A 343 8.30 -27.27 15.96
N GLU A 344 9.45 -27.84 15.61
CA GLU A 344 9.57 -28.66 14.40
C GLU A 344 8.61 -29.87 14.43
N GLU A 345 8.39 -30.47 15.61
CA GLU A 345 7.44 -31.58 15.80
C GLU A 345 6.00 -31.20 15.41
N ASP A 346 5.56 -29.98 15.71
CA ASP A 346 4.23 -29.51 15.37
C ASP A 346 4.06 -29.38 13.85
N GLU A 347 5.11 -28.95 13.13
CA GLU A 347 5.11 -28.86 11.67
C GLU A 347 5.10 -30.25 10.99
N GLU A 348 5.78 -31.25 11.58
CA GLU A 348 5.71 -32.66 11.12
C GLU A 348 4.28 -33.22 11.28
N ASP A 349 3.53 -32.78 12.29
CA ASP A 349 2.12 -33.14 12.50
C ASP A 349 1.14 -32.33 11.63
N GLY A 350 1.64 -31.39 10.80
CA GLY A 350 0.86 -30.62 9.82
C GLY A 350 0.35 -29.27 10.31
N TYR A 351 0.78 -28.80 11.48
CA TYR A 351 0.46 -27.45 11.96
C TYR A 351 1.32 -26.41 11.26
N ILE A 352 0.68 -25.38 10.71
CA ILE A 352 1.36 -24.33 9.96
C ILE A 352 1.70 -23.16 10.88
N ASN A 353 2.99 -22.82 10.99
CA ASN A 353 3.46 -21.68 11.78
C ASN A 353 3.92 -20.53 10.86
N LEU A 354 3.07 -19.50 10.72
CA LEU A 354 3.31 -18.40 9.79
C LEU A 354 4.51 -17.54 10.16
N VAL A 355 4.98 -17.59 11.41
CA VAL A 355 6.19 -16.89 11.85
C VAL A 355 7.43 -17.31 11.06
N GLY A 356 7.48 -18.55 10.57
CA GLY A 356 8.60 -19.09 9.78
C GLY A 356 8.79 -18.41 8.43
N LYS A 357 7.77 -17.72 7.89
CA LYS A 357 7.82 -17.03 6.59
C LYS A 357 7.56 -15.52 6.68
N SER A 358 7.60 -14.95 7.87
CA SER A 358 7.33 -13.55 8.14
C SER A 358 8.48 -12.86 8.88
N MET A 359 8.75 -11.60 8.51
CA MET A 359 9.69 -10.75 9.24
C MET A 359 9.18 -10.39 10.66
N GLN A 360 7.87 -10.36 10.86
CA GLN A 360 7.24 -10.09 12.14
C GLN A 360 6.85 -11.41 12.80
N THR A 361 6.99 -11.49 14.12
CA THR A 361 6.43 -12.59 14.91
C THR A 361 4.92 -12.38 15.05
N THR A 362 4.48 -11.48 15.91
CA THR A 362 3.06 -11.18 16.08
C THR A 362 2.53 -10.35 14.91
N ARG A 363 1.48 -10.84 14.25
CA ARG A 363 0.78 -10.15 13.18
C ARG A 363 -0.73 -10.17 13.39
N ARG A 364 -1.40 -9.19 12.80
CA ARG A 364 -2.87 -9.07 12.79
C ARG A 364 -3.46 -9.98 11.71
N PHE A 365 -4.66 -10.52 11.95
CA PHE A 365 -5.43 -11.35 11.01
C PHE A 365 -6.01 -10.54 9.83
N ASP A 366 -5.13 -9.87 9.05
CA ASP A 366 -5.56 -8.99 7.96
C ASP A 366 -6.14 -9.74 6.74
N ALA A 367 -5.85 -11.04 6.59
CA ALA A 367 -6.42 -11.87 5.54
C ALA A 367 -7.95 -11.92 5.58
N LEU A 368 -8.57 -11.80 6.75
CA LEU A 368 -10.04 -11.76 6.88
C LEU A 368 -10.66 -10.56 6.14
N LYS A 369 -9.98 -9.42 6.12
CA LYS A 369 -10.44 -8.24 5.37
C LYS A 369 -10.55 -8.55 3.88
N VAL A 370 -9.53 -9.19 3.33
CA VAL A 370 -9.47 -9.57 1.92
C VAL A 370 -10.53 -10.61 1.59
N TYR A 371 -10.65 -11.65 2.43
CA TYR A 371 -11.66 -12.68 2.28
C TYR A 371 -13.08 -12.09 2.24
N MET A 372 -13.45 -11.29 3.24
CA MET A 372 -14.80 -10.70 3.31
C MET A 372 -15.09 -9.79 2.13
N ALA A 373 -14.13 -8.97 1.70
CA ALA A 373 -14.30 -8.14 0.53
C ALA A 373 -14.46 -8.95 -0.76
N PHE A 374 -13.61 -9.97 -0.97
CA PHE A 374 -13.66 -10.80 -2.17
C PHE A 374 -14.95 -11.63 -2.24
N GLN A 375 -15.38 -12.22 -1.12
CA GLN A 375 -16.63 -13.00 -1.08
C GLN A 375 -17.88 -12.11 -1.23
N THR A 376 -17.85 -10.90 -0.67
CA THR A 376 -19.00 -10.00 -0.73
C THR A 376 -19.15 -9.38 -2.12
N ARG A 377 -18.06 -8.94 -2.75
CA ARG A 377 -18.10 -8.23 -4.03
C ARG A 377 -17.94 -9.14 -5.23
N GLY A 378 -17.21 -10.22 -5.09
CA GLY A 378 -16.83 -11.06 -6.23
C GLY A 378 -16.03 -10.31 -7.29
N LEU A 379 -15.71 -10.98 -8.38
CA LEU A 379 -14.96 -10.38 -9.48
C LEU A 379 -15.79 -9.29 -10.20
N ASP A 380 -17.10 -9.46 -10.33
CA ASP A 380 -17.94 -8.48 -11.04
C ASP A 380 -18.02 -7.14 -10.29
N GLY A 381 -18.26 -7.18 -8.97
CA GLY A 381 -18.27 -5.97 -8.15
C GLY A 381 -16.92 -5.25 -8.12
N TYR A 382 -15.82 -5.99 -8.03
CA TYR A 382 -14.49 -5.39 -8.12
C TYR A 382 -14.18 -4.85 -9.52
N THR A 383 -14.63 -5.52 -10.60
CA THR A 383 -14.47 -5.01 -11.97
C THR A 383 -15.14 -3.64 -12.10
N GLU A 384 -16.37 -3.48 -11.60
CA GLU A 384 -17.05 -2.18 -11.62
C GLU A 384 -16.26 -1.09 -10.87
N LEU A 385 -15.75 -1.39 -9.67
CA LEU A 385 -14.94 -0.46 -8.89
C LEU A 385 -13.65 -0.03 -9.61
N MET A 386 -12.92 -1.01 -10.16
CA MET A 386 -11.64 -0.75 -10.85
C MET A 386 -11.85 -0.03 -12.17
N ASP A 387 -12.83 -0.44 -12.97
CA ASP A 387 -13.14 0.17 -14.25
C ASP A 387 -13.63 1.60 -14.08
N THR A 388 -14.40 1.88 -13.02
CA THR A 388 -14.82 3.25 -12.65
C THR A 388 -13.63 4.13 -12.29
N ALA A 389 -12.71 3.63 -11.45
CA ALA A 389 -11.52 4.41 -11.05
C ALA A 389 -10.63 4.77 -12.25
N VAL A 390 -10.36 3.80 -13.14
CA VAL A 390 -9.59 4.04 -14.37
C VAL A 390 -10.37 4.92 -15.34
N GLY A 391 -11.66 4.70 -15.50
CA GLY A 391 -12.55 5.50 -16.35
C GLY A 391 -12.57 6.96 -15.95
N ASN A 392 -12.66 7.27 -14.65
CA ASN A 392 -12.61 8.62 -14.12
C ASN A 392 -11.26 9.31 -14.41
N ALA A 393 -10.16 8.58 -14.31
CA ALA A 393 -8.84 9.12 -14.66
C ALA A 393 -8.72 9.44 -16.16
N MET A 394 -9.20 8.53 -17.01
CA MET A 394 -9.24 8.74 -18.46
C MET A 394 -10.14 9.93 -18.84
N TYR A 395 -11.31 10.04 -18.21
CA TYR A 395 -12.22 11.17 -18.41
C TYR A 395 -11.55 12.49 -18.03
N PHE A 396 -10.97 12.57 -16.82
CA PHE A 396 -10.26 13.77 -16.37
C PHE A 396 -9.13 14.13 -17.35
N TYR A 397 -8.31 13.17 -17.74
CA TYR A 397 -7.21 13.39 -18.69
C TYR A 397 -7.73 13.92 -20.03
N GLN A 398 -8.81 13.36 -20.59
CA GLN A 398 -9.41 13.83 -21.83
C GLN A 398 -9.92 15.27 -21.73
N ARG A 399 -10.48 15.66 -20.58
CA ARG A 399 -10.98 17.02 -20.34
C ARG A 399 -9.88 18.07 -20.32
N ILE A 400 -8.66 17.73 -19.85
CA ILE A 400 -7.56 18.69 -19.69
C ILE A 400 -6.52 18.62 -20.81
N SER A 401 -6.31 17.46 -21.43
CA SER A 401 -5.25 17.27 -22.45
C SER A 401 -5.46 18.11 -23.72
N GLY A 402 -6.72 18.40 -24.06
CA GLY A 402 -7.08 19.29 -25.18
C GLY A 402 -7.23 20.76 -24.79
N ASP A 403 -7.13 21.11 -23.52
CA ASP A 403 -7.34 22.46 -23.01
C ASP A 403 -6.02 23.27 -23.00
N GLN A 404 -6.07 24.47 -23.60
CA GLN A 404 -4.88 25.31 -23.74
C GLN A 404 -4.31 25.85 -22.43
N GLU A 405 -5.08 25.84 -21.33
CA GLU A 405 -4.64 26.30 -20.02
C GLU A 405 -3.83 25.24 -19.26
N PHE A 406 -3.87 23.96 -19.68
CA PHE A 406 -3.24 22.84 -18.97
C PHE A 406 -2.05 22.23 -19.71
N ILE A 407 -1.20 21.57 -18.92
CA ILE A 407 -0.16 20.62 -19.35
C ILE A 407 -0.53 19.27 -18.71
N ALA A 408 -0.69 18.21 -19.50
CA ALA A 408 -0.91 16.84 -19.04
C ALA A 408 0.05 15.91 -19.80
N PRO A 409 1.26 15.66 -19.25
CA PRO A 409 2.36 15.04 -20.01
C PRO A 409 2.23 13.55 -20.23
N VAL A 410 1.45 12.87 -19.38
CA VAL A 410 1.35 11.40 -19.38
C VAL A 410 -0.11 10.98 -19.33
N GLU A 411 -0.52 10.13 -20.27
CA GLU A 411 -1.84 9.49 -20.25
C GLU A 411 -1.89 8.44 -19.13
N PRO A 412 -2.97 8.39 -18.32
CA PRO A 412 -3.03 7.49 -17.19
C PRO A 412 -3.15 6.01 -17.59
N GLU A 413 -2.38 5.15 -16.94
CA GLU A 413 -2.49 3.70 -17.07
C GLU A 413 -3.31 3.07 -15.95
N ILE A 414 -3.42 3.77 -14.82
CA ILE A 414 -4.24 3.40 -13.67
C ILE A 414 -5.17 4.58 -13.37
N SER A 415 -5.27 5.00 -12.12
CA SER A 415 -6.20 6.05 -11.69
C SER A 415 -5.51 7.36 -11.29
N SER A 416 -4.23 7.56 -11.64
CA SER A 416 -3.49 8.80 -11.36
C SER A 416 -3.35 9.67 -12.60
N VAL A 417 -3.59 10.98 -12.44
CA VAL A 417 -3.36 11.98 -13.49
C VAL A 417 -2.48 13.10 -12.93
N VAL A 418 -1.35 13.33 -13.60
CA VAL A 418 -0.41 14.43 -13.28
C VAL A 418 -0.59 15.52 -14.31
N PHE A 419 -0.77 16.76 -13.85
CA PHE A 419 -1.06 17.91 -14.72
C PHE A 419 -0.56 19.22 -14.10
N ALA A 420 -0.50 20.29 -14.86
CA ALA A 420 -0.22 21.63 -14.37
C ALA A 420 -1.02 22.68 -15.13
N LEU A 421 -1.28 23.82 -14.50
CA LEU A 421 -1.66 25.04 -15.21
C LEU A 421 -0.41 25.66 -15.85
N LYS A 422 -0.51 26.12 -17.09
CA LYS A 422 0.56 26.82 -17.80
C LYS A 422 0.93 28.19 -17.18
N ALA A 423 0.13 28.65 -16.20
CA ALA A 423 0.38 29.87 -15.44
C ALA A 423 1.65 29.82 -14.55
N GLY A 424 2.28 28.65 -14.44
CA GLY A 424 3.59 28.47 -13.80
C GLY A 424 3.54 27.90 -12.38
N ASP A 425 4.73 27.56 -11.88
CA ASP A 425 4.91 26.79 -10.64
C ASP A 425 4.30 27.43 -9.40
N GLU A 426 4.49 28.75 -9.22
CA GLU A 426 3.96 29.46 -8.05
C GLU A 426 2.42 29.51 -8.07
N VAL A 427 1.81 29.61 -9.25
CA VAL A 427 0.35 29.55 -9.37
C VAL A 427 -0.15 28.16 -9.03
N ASN A 428 0.49 27.09 -9.53
CA ASN A 428 0.14 25.71 -9.19
C ASN A 428 0.20 25.45 -7.67
N LYS A 429 1.25 25.93 -6.98
CA LYS A 429 1.38 25.82 -5.51
C LYS A 429 0.27 26.59 -4.77
N LYS A 430 -0.05 27.81 -5.22
CA LYS A 430 -1.11 28.63 -4.62
C LYS A 430 -2.49 27.99 -4.84
N VAL A 431 -2.79 27.49 -6.05
CA VAL A 431 -4.04 26.78 -6.38
C VAL A 431 -4.24 25.59 -5.46
N ARG A 432 -3.22 24.72 -5.27
CA ARG A 432 -3.30 23.58 -4.34
C ARG A 432 -3.64 24.02 -2.90
N ARG A 433 -3.01 25.11 -2.43
CA ARG A 433 -3.28 25.64 -1.08
C ARG A 433 -4.67 26.26 -0.94
N ALA A 434 -5.16 26.91 -1.99
CA ALA A 434 -6.50 27.48 -2.00
C ALA A 434 -7.58 26.40 -1.98
N LEU A 435 -7.42 25.35 -2.81
CA LEU A 435 -8.31 24.19 -2.81
C LEU A 435 -8.37 23.50 -1.45
N LEU A 436 -7.21 23.33 -0.79
CA LEU A 436 -7.16 22.73 0.54
C LEU A 436 -8.02 23.52 1.57
N LYS A 437 -8.01 24.86 1.50
CA LYS A 437 -8.86 25.72 2.35
C LYS A 437 -10.35 25.58 2.02
N GLU A 438 -10.69 25.19 0.80
CA GLU A 438 -12.05 24.90 0.34
C GLU A 438 -12.47 23.45 0.62
N GLY A 439 -11.66 22.68 1.36
CA GLY A 439 -11.92 21.27 1.68
C GLY A 439 -11.68 20.30 0.51
N ILE A 440 -11.03 20.76 -0.59
CA ILE A 440 -10.65 19.95 -1.73
C ILE A 440 -9.16 19.62 -1.62
N VAL A 441 -8.83 18.34 -1.44
CA VAL A 441 -7.46 17.89 -1.21
C VAL A 441 -6.91 17.23 -2.47
N ILE A 442 -5.86 17.83 -3.05
CA ILE A 442 -5.16 17.32 -4.23
C ILE A 442 -3.66 17.18 -3.96
N GLY A 443 -2.99 16.32 -4.71
CA GLY A 443 -1.55 16.10 -4.61
C GLY A 443 -0.72 17.09 -5.42
N GLN A 444 0.61 17.03 -5.20
CA GLN A 444 1.62 17.77 -5.95
C GLN A 444 2.84 16.87 -6.15
N THR A 445 3.48 16.97 -7.30
CA THR A 445 4.76 16.34 -7.61
C THR A 445 5.63 17.30 -8.47
N VAL A 446 6.81 16.84 -8.86
CA VAL A 446 7.68 17.57 -9.79
C VAL A 446 8.02 16.65 -10.96
N LYS A 447 7.91 17.15 -12.19
CA LYS A 447 8.34 16.46 -13.40
C LYS A 447 9.13 17.44 -14.30
N ASP A 448 10.31 17.03 -14.71
CA ASP A 448 11.19 17.83 -15.57
C ASP A 448 11.43 19.26 -15.02
N GLY A 449 11.54 19.40 -13.69
CA GLY A 449 11.71 20.66 -13.00
C GLY A 449 10.43 21.50 -12.82
N LEU A 450 9.28 21.07 -13.35
CA LEU A 450 7.99 21.77 -13.25
C LEU A 450 7.17 21.24 -12.07
N VAL A 451 6.55 22.16 -11.34
CA VAL A 451 5.59 21.82 -10.28
C VAL A 451 4.27 21.39 -10.90
N MET A 452 3.92 20.12 -10.69
CA MET A 452 2.71 19.51 -11.20
C MET A 452 1.71 19.26 -10.06
N LEU A 453 0.44 19.37 -10.39
CA LEU A 453 -0.67 18.92 -9.56
C LEU A 453 -0.96 17.44 -9.85
N LYS A 454 -1.52 16.73 -8.87
CA LYS A 454 -1.81 15.31 -9.02
C LYS A 454 -3.19 14.96 -8.49
N PHE A 455 -3.92 14.18 -9.26
CA PHE A 455 -5.11 13.47 -8.83
C PHE A 455 -4.84 11.96 -8.79
N THR A 456 -5.32 11.31 -7.75
CA THR A 456 -5.39 9.86 -7.63
C THR A 456 -6.85 9.49 -7.39
N LEU A 457 -7.53 9.03 -8.44
CA LEU A 457 -8.99 8.89 -8.50
C LEU A 457 -9.40 7.48 -8.06
N LEU A 458 -9.31 7.21 -6.75
CA LEU A 458 -9.65 5.90 -6.17
C LEU A 458 -11.08 5.81 -5.64
N ASN A 459 -11.81 6.94 -5.58
CA ASN A 459 -13.16 6.95 -5.04
C ASN A 459 -14.17 6.62 -6.15
N PRO A 460 -14.85 5.47 -6.11
CA PRO A 460 -15.82 5.08 -7.14
C PRO A 460 -17.09 5.95 -7.15
N ASN A 461 -17.35 6.72 -6.09
CA ASN A 461 -18.47 7.65 -6.03
C ASN A 461 -18.18 9.01 -6.72
N LEU A 462 -16.96 9.20 -7.23
CA LEU A 462 -16.62 10.42 -7.98
C LEU A 462 -17.30 10.39 -9.34
N THR A 463 -18.15 11.38 -9.61
CA THR A 463 -18.88 11.52 -10.88
C THR A 463 -18.15 12.43 -11.87
N HIS A 464 -18.48 12.34 -13.15
CA HIS A 464 -17.95 13.22 -14.18
C HIS A 464 -18.32 14.68 -13.95
N GLU A 465 -19.54 14.96 -13.44
CA GLU A 465 -19.99 16.31 -13.09
C GLU A 465 -19.10 16.91 -11.99
N ARG A 466 -18.77 16.11 -10.96
CA ARG A 466 -17.87 16.55 -9.89
C ARG A 466 -16.46 16.79 -10.41
N ILE A 467 -15.96 15.98 -11.34
CA ILE A 467 -14.67 16.19 -12.01
C ILE A 467 -14.68 17.54 -12.76
N ASP A 468 -15.73 17.82 -13.52
CA ASP A 468 -15.87 19.07 -14.27
C ASP A 468 -15.97 20.30 -13.36
N GLU A 469 -16.68 20.23 -12.24
CA GLU A 469 -16.73 21.28 -11.21
C GLU A 469 -15.33 21.60 -10.67
N ILE A 470 -14.53 20.55 -10.35
CA ILE A 470 -13.17 20.74 -9.82
C ILE A 470 -12.24 21.32 -10.87
N ILE A 471 -12.31 20.88 -12.15
CA ILE A 471 -11.56 21.47 -13.25
C ILE A 471 -11.89 22.96 -13.40
N ALA A 472 -13.18 23.31 -13.39
CA ALA A 472 -13.61 24.70 -13.49
C ALA A 472 -13.08 25.55 -12.32
N ARG A 473 -13.10 25.01 -11.09
CA ARG A 473 -12.56 25.71 -9.92
C ARG A 473 -11.04 25.90 -10.00
N ILE A 474 -10.29 24.90 -10.47
CA ILE A 474 -8.84 25.00 -10.71
C ILE A 474 -8.53 26.12 -11.71
N LYS A 475 -9.28 26.19 -12.81
CA LYS A 475 -9.11 27.26 -13.81
C LYS A 475 -9.41 28.66 -13.25
N ALA A 476 -10.49 28.78 -12.48
CA ALA A 476 -10.85 30.04 -11.84
C ALA A 476 -9.74 30.51 -10.89
N LEU A 477 -9.29 29.64 -9.98
CA LEU A 477 -8.18 29.91 -9.07
C LEU A 477 -6.87 30.21 -9.82
N GLY A 478 -6.62 29.54 -10.93
CA GLY A 478 -5.46 29.83 -11.80
C GLY A 478 -5.46 31.29 -12.27
N LYS A 479 -6.61 31.81 -12.68
CA LYS A 479 -6.77 33.21 -13.10
C LYS A 479 -6.73 34.21 -11.94
N GLU A 480 -7.34 33.85 -10.79
CA GLU A 480 -7.36 34.70 -9.60
C GLU A 480 -5.96 34.88 -8.96
N LEU A 481 -5.08 33.90 -9.08
CA LEU A 481 -3.79 33.80 -8.37
C LEU A 481 -2.55 34.04 -9.28
N SER A 482 -2.79 34.31 -10.56
CA SER A 482 -1.74 34.61 -11.56
C SER A 482 -1.08 35.97 -11.41
#